data_89678d057c3337ebef8dd1edf9fdd0f2
#
_entry.id   89678d057c3337ebef8dd1edf9fdd0f2
#
_cell.length_a   1.000
_cell.length_b   1.000
_cell.length_c   1.000
_cell.angle_alpha   90.00
_cell.angle_beta   90.00
_cell.angle_gamma   90.00
#
_symmetry.space_group_name_H-M   'P 1'
#
loop_
_entity.id
_entity.type
_entity.pdbx_description
1 polymer ?
#
loop_
_entity_poly.entity_id
_entity_poly.type
_entity_poly.pdbx_seq_one_letter_code
_entity_poly.pdbx_strand_id
1 'polypeptide(L)'
;MEKPLIIDRRQEAYGTFFADNFGHEAFAASDAASLLAETIFDLVADWRSASYVGALPATIPNSIKQFHDAFVNAETTAACILRYSDVILTKLSREIPDLVVNPELQRKLQEKVVALSSEISEANASVRQELDGEAVWQEYLGLHPFHMGLHGTMRLVYLAVYGAYENFVVRSLSIAHGGKRIRVTDRDFNKNFRDALGDLINKAWLAEDIHVARLVRHSLIHAGGRVTDDLRGCRIPLVVHEDLLNVFPEHVSNLYNALKVPALAIMRAEPFRNEASEPSDARETSASSVLKSESTPRSP
;
A
#
# COMPACT_ATOMS: atom_id res chain seq x y z
N MET A 1 21.19 -1.23 4.29
CA MET A 1 19.86 -1.82 4.63
C MET A 1 18.98 -0.69 5.08
N GLU A 2 18.07 -0.25 4.22
CA GLU A 2 17.06 0.73 4.58
C GLU A 2 16.19 0.15 5.69
N LYS A 3 15.99 0.93 6.76
CA LYS A 3 15.03 0.55 7.80
C LYS A 3 13.66 0.48 7.14
N PRO A 4 12.91 -0.61 7.30
CA PRO A 4 11.55 -0.68 6.78
C PRO A 4 10.77 0.53 7.29
N LEU A 5 10.08 1.20 6.39
CA LEU A 5 9.20 2.30 6.72
C LEU A 5 8.26 1.85 7.87
N ILE A 6 8.06 2.73 8.84
CA ILE A 6 7.18 2.48 10.00
C ILE A 6 5.77 2.05 9.55
N ILE A 7 5.36 2.46 8.36
CA ILE A 7 4.19 2.00 7.65
C ILE A 7 4.16 0.46 7.57
N ASP A 8 5.28 -0.21 7.23
CA ASP A 8 5.31 -1.67 7.06
C ASP A 8 5.02 -2.44 8.37
N ARG A 9 5.57 -1.98 9.49
CA ARG A 9 5.30 -2.61 10.80
C ARG A 9 3.87 -2.44 11.29
N ARG A 10 3.20 -1.38 10.86
CA ARG A 10 1.81 -1.12 11.23
C ARG A 10 0.83 -1.70 10.28
N GLN A 11 1.27 -1.87 9.08
CA GLN A 11 0.60 -2.73 8.16
C GLN A 11 0.40 -4.12 8.79
N GLU A 12 1.38 -4.72 9.41
CA GLU A 12 1.26 -5.99 10.14
C GLU A 12 0.24 -5.91 11.28
N ALA A 13 0.22 -4.82 12.05
CA ALA A 13 -0.70 -4.64 13.18
C ALA A 13 -2.16 -4.40 12.76
N TYR A 14 -2.39 -3.84 11.58
CA TYR A 14 -3.74 -3.57 11.02
C TYR A 14 -4.12 -4.51 9.87
N GLY A 15 -3.43 -5.66 9.75
CA GLY A 15 -3.73 -6.65 8.73
C GLY A 15 -3.59 -6.08 7.33
N THR A 16 -2.49 -5.41 7.06
CA THR A 16 -2.24 -4.99 5.68
C THR A 16 -1.95 -6.18 4.85
N PHE A 17 -2.92 -6.41 4.09
CA PHE A 17 -3.03 -7.47 3.16
C PHE A 17 -1.96 -7.45 2.05
N PHE A 18 -1.12 -6.45 1.94
CA PHE A 18 -0.11 -6.33 0.88
C PHE A 18 1.36 -6.52 1.36
N ALA A 19 1.55 -7.06 2.57
CA ALA A 19 2.88 -7.35 3.11
C ALA A 19 3.44 -8.72 2.66
N ASP A 20 2.67 -9.47 1.85
CA ASP A 20 3.06 -10.78 1.33
C ASP A 20 3.84 -10.68 0.00
N ASN A 21 4.22 -11.83 -0.55
CA ASN A 21 4.98 -11.92 -1.79
C ASN A 21 4.15 -11.72 -3.07
N PHE A 22 2.86 -11.34 -2.97
CA PHE A 22 1.99 -11.23 -4.14
C PHE A 22 2.57 -10.33 -5.23
N GLY A 23 3.14 -9.18 -4.87
CA GLY A 23 3.76 -8.26 -5.83
C GLY A 23 4.87 -8.92 -6.64
N HIS A 24 5.73 -9.70 -5.99
CA HIS A 24 6.81 -10.45 -6.66
C HIS A 24 6.26 -11.55 -7.56
N GLU A 25 5.26 -12.30 -7.09
CA GLU A 25 4.62 -13.34 -7.88
C GLU A 25 3.87 -12.80 -9.10
N ALA A 26 3.20 -11.65 -8.93
CA ALA A 26 2.49 -10.98 -10.00
C ALA A 26 3.45 -10.44 -11.07
N PHE A 27 4.59 -9.84 -10.66
CA PHE A 27 5.60 -9.38 -11.62
C PHE A 27 6.32 -10.54 -12.31
N ALA A 28 6.62 -11.63 -11.61
CA ALA A 28 7.17 -12.83 -12.25
C ALA A 28 6.17 -13.43 -13.26
N ALA A 29 4.87 -13.40 -12.99
CA ALA A 29 3.84 -13.79 -13.94
C ALA A 29 3.74 -12.80 -15.13
N SER A 30 3.97 -11.51 -14.89
CA SER A 30 3.99 -10.46 -15.93
C SER A 30 5.13 -10.67 -16.93
N ASP A 31 6.32 -11.08 -16.48
CA ASP A 31 7.47 -11.36 -17.36
C ASP A 31 7.16 -12.50 -18.33
N ALA A 32 6.36 -13.49 -17.89
CA ALA A 32 5.91 -14.61 -18.72
C ALA A 32 4.67 -14.26 -19.59
N ALA A 33 3.89 -13.24 -19.22
CA ALA A 33 2.62 -12.86 -19.83
C ALA A 33 2.63 -11.39 -20.26
N SER A 34 3.39 -11.06 -21.30
CA SER A 34 3.57 -9.66 -21.74
C SER A 34 2.27 -8.94 -22.08
N LEU A 35 1.26 -9.66 -22.58
CA LEU A 35 -0.05 -9.08 -22.91
C LEU A 35 -0.80 -8.53 -21.68
N LEU A 36 -0.55 -9.06 -20.49
CA LEU A 36 -1.18 -8.62 -19.24
C LEU A 36 -0.31 -7.66 -18.43
N ALA A 37 0.91 -7.35 -18.84
CA ALA A 37 1.88 -6.62 -18.02
C ALA A 37 1.31 -5.31 -17.43
N GLU A 38 0.69 -4.47 -18.27
CA GLU A 38 0.06 -3.23 -17.83
C GLU A 38 -1.10 -3.48 -16.84
N THR A 39 -1.95 -4.45 -17.15
CA THR A 39 -3.11 -4.79 -16.32
C THR A 39 -2.70 -5.37 -14.96
N ILE A 40 -1.62 -6.14 -14.92
CA ILE A 40 -1.01 -6.67 -13.69
C ILE A 40 -0.42 -5.51 -12.87
N PHE A 41 0.32 -4.60 -13.53
CA PHE A 41 0.88 -3.43 -12.86
C PHE A 41 -0.21 -2.59 -12.20
N ASP A 42 -1.30 -2.31 -12.90
CA ASP A 42 -2.43 -1.55 -12.38
C ASP A 42 -3.05 -2.24 -11.16
N LEU A 43 -3.29 -3.56 -11.23
CA LEU A 43 -3.85 -4.31 -10.09
C LEU A 43 -2.93 -4.21 -8.85
N VAL A 44 -1.62 -4.39 -9.05
CA VAL A 44 -0.63 -4.31 -7.96
C VAL A 44 -0.60 -2.90 -7.37
N ALA A 45 -0.61 -1.86 -8.21
CA ALA A 45 -0.61 -0.47 -7.80
C ALA A 45 -1.88 -0.09 -7.03
N ASP A 46 -3.05 -0.50 -7.53
CA ASP A 46 -4.34 -0.24 -6.90
C ASP A 46 -4.45 -0.94 -5.53
N TRP A 47 -4.07 -2.20 -5.43
CA TRP A 47 -4.10 -2.93 -4.18
C TRP A 47 -3.10 -2.38 -3.17
N ARG A 48 -1.90 -1.98 -3.63
CA ARG A 48 -0.91 -1.31 -2.77
C ARG A 48 -1.45 0.03 -2.24
N SER A 49 -2.04 0.83 -3.11
CA SER A 49 -2.65 2.11 -2.72
C SER A 49 -3.80 1.92 -1.73
N ALA A 50 -4.68 0.96 -1.97
CA ALA A 50 -5.76 0.60 -1.06
C ALA A 50 -5.22 0.15 0.31
N SER A 51 -4.11 -0.60 0.34
CA SER A 51 -3.43 -1.04 1.56
C SER A 51 -2.94 0.15 2.40
N TYR A 52 -2.32 1.15 1.78
CA TYR A 52 -1.89 2.36 2.49
C TYR A 52 -3.06 3.16 3.07
N VAL A 53 -4.15 3.30 2.31
CA VAL A 53 -5.37 3.95 2.82
C VAL A 53 -5.93 3.19 4.01
N GLY A 54 -5.95 1.85 3.95
CA GLY A 54 -6.38 0.99 5.04
C GLY A 54 -5.51 1.11 6.31
N ALA A 55 -4.23 1.45 6.16
CA ALA A 55 -3.30 1.62 7.26
C ALA A 55 -3.38 3.01 7.94
N LEU A 56 -4.03 4.00 7.34
CA LEU A 56 -4.09 5.37 7.86
C LEU A 56 -4.53 5.44 9.34
N PRO A 57 -5.61 4.77 9.80
CA PRO A 57 -6.02 4.84 11.19
C PRO A 57 -4.94 4.44 12.19
N ALA A 58 -4.09 3.47 11.80
CA ALA A 58 -2.99 3.01 12.63
C ALA A 58 -1.73 3.86 12.53
N THR A 59 -1.52 4.53 11.40
CA THR A 59 -0.30 5.32 11.17
C THR A 59 -0.38 6.72 11.75
N ILE A 60 -1.59 7.31 11.88
CA ILE A 60 -1.77 8.67 12.36
C ILE A 60 -1.20 8.89 13.76
N PRO A 61 -1.50 8.07 14.80
CA PRO A 61 -0.94 8.28 16.14
C PRO A 61 0.59 8.29 16.16
N ASN A 62 1.22 7.43 15.38
CA ASN A 62 2.69 7.40 15.27
C ASN A 62 3.27 8.57 14.48
N SER A 63 2.56 9.01 13.46
CA SER A 63 2.99 10.18 12.70
C SER A 63 2.99 11.42 13.59
N ILE A 64 1.99 11.54 14.47
CA ILE A 64 1.93 12.58 15.49
C ILE A 64 3.14 12.47 16.42
N LYS A 65 3.42 11.28 16.96
CA LYS A 65 4.59 11.06 17.81
C LYS A 65 5.90 11.39 17.11
N GLN A 66 6.10 10.92 15.88
CA GLN A 66 7.32 11.22 15.11
C GLN A 66 7.49 12.69 14.82
N PHE A 67 6.40 13.38 14.48
CA PHE A 67 6.43 14.81 14.24
C PHE A 67 6.79 15.56 15.53
N HIS A 68 6.22 15.16 16.66
CA HIS A 68 6.55 15.68 17.98
C HIS A 68 8.03 15.45 18.32
N ASP A 69 8.54 14.22 18.18
CA ASP A 69 9.93 13.88 18.46
C ASP A 69 10.90 14.67 17.55
N ALA A 70 10.56 14.81 16.27
CA ALA A 70 11.34 15.61 15.34
C ALA A 70 11.35 17.09 15.72
N PHE A 71 10.23 17.62 16.19
CA PHE A 71 10.11 19.02 16.64
C PHE A 71 10.92 19.27 17.91
N VAL A 72 10.83 18.38 18.90
CA VAL A 72 11.63 18.44 20.13
C VAL A 72 13.12 18.39 19.80
N ASN A 73 13.54 17.46 18.94
CA ASN A 73 14.94 17.36 18.50
C ASN A 73 15.42 18.63 17.77
N ALA A 74 14.55 19.25 16.97
CA ALA A 74 14.88 20.50 16.28
C ALA A 74 15.07 21.67 17.25
N GLU A 75 14.27 21.74 18.31
CA GLU A 75 14.38 22.79 19.32
C GLU A 75 15.64 22.68 20.18
N THR A 76 16.13 21.45 20.42
CA THR A 76 17.36 21.21 21.19
C THR A 76 18.63 21.32 20.34
N THR A 77 18.51 21.61 19.03
CA THR A 77 19.68 21.79 18.18
C THR A 77 20.48 23.05 18.55
N ALA A 78 21.80 22.97 18.44
CA ALA A 78 22.69 24.11 18.66
C ALA A 78 22.28 25.36 17.85
N ALA A 79 21.76 25.18 16.63
CA ALA A 79 21.29 26.26 15.79
C ALA A 79 20.07 27.01 16.38
N CYS A 80 19.12 26.28 16.99
CA CYS A 80 17.96 26.86 17.67
C CYS A 80 18.38 27.62 18.93
N ILE A 81 19.26 27.02 19.75
CA ILE A 81 19.81 27.62 20.96
C ILE A 81 20.54 28.92 20.63
N LEU A 82 21.39 28.92 19.60
CA LEU A 82 22.09 30.12 19.15
C LEU A 82 21.14 31.19 18.65
N ARG A 83 20.09 30.82 17.92
CA ARG A 83 19.09 31.76 17.43
C ARG A 83 18.30 32.42 18.57
N TYR A 84 17.90 31.67 19.60
CA TYR A 84 17.25 32.22 20.77
C TYR A 84 18.20 33.15 21.54
N SER A 85 19.44 32.74 21.72
CA SER A 85 20.48 33.57 22.36
C SER A 85 20.69 34.89 21.64
N ASP A 86 20.76 34.87 20.31
CA ASP A 86 20.89 36.05 19.46
C ASP A 86 19.74 37.05 19.63
N VAL A 87 18.49 36.52 19.65
CA VAL A 87 17.30 37.35 19.87
C VAL A 87 17.32 38.01 21.25
N ILE A 88 17.69 37.25 22.29
CA ILE A 88 17.77 37.76 23.68
C ILE A 88 18.86 38.81 23.79
N LEU A 89 20.06 38.53 23.28
CA LEU A 89 21.19 39.46 23.29
C LEU A 89 20.89 40.75 22.54
N THR A 90 20.23 40.66 21.38
CA THR A 90 19.84 41.81 20.57
C THR A 90 18.88 42.70 21.35
N LYS A 91 17.89 42.13 22.06
CA LYS A 91 16.94 42.87 22.89
C LYS A 91 17.65 43.53 24.07
N LEU A 92 18.49 42.77 24.80
CA LEU A 92 19.21 43.27 25.95
C LEU A 92 20.18 44.41 25.57
N SER A 93 20.86 44.31 24.44
CA SER A 93 21.76 45.38 23.93
C SER A 93 21.01 46.67 23.59
N ARG A 94 19.75 46.60 23.22
CA ARG A 94 18.92 47.81 23.00
C ARG A 94 18.43 48.46 24.29
N GLU A 95 18.18 47.66 25.33
CA GLU A 95 17.66 48.12 26.59
C GLU A 95 18.76 48.58 27.57
N ILE A 96 19.97 48.02 27.41
CA ILE A 96 21.13 48.26 28.25
C ILE A 96 22.32 48.70 27.36
N PRO A 97 22.43 50.00 27.03
CA PRO A 97 23.47 50.50 26.13
C PRO A 97 24.90 50.22 26.61
N ASP A 98 25.12 50.16 27.95
CA ASP A 98 26.44 49.86 28.53
C ASP A 98 26.99 48.47 28.15
N LEU A 99 26.10 47.53 27.75
CA LEU A 99 26.54 46.23 27.23
C LEU A 99 27.33 46.32 25.91
N VAL A 100 27.05 47.33 25.09
CA VAL A 100 27.71 47.52 23.79
C VAL A 100 29.14 48.08 23.96
N VAL A 101 29.37 48.79 25.08
CA VAL A 101 30.61 49.50 25.33
C VAL A 101 31.65 48.63 26.08
N ASN A 102 31.23 47.55 26.75
CA ASN A 102 32.10 46.69 27.54
C ASN A 102 32.19 45.28 26.94
N PRO A 103 33.27 44.95 26.17
CA PRO A 103 33.39 43.63 25.49
C PRO A 103 33.45 42.44 26.43
N GLU A 104 34.03 42.62 27.66
CA GLU A 104 34.12 41.53 28.63
C GLU A 104 32.73 41.21 29.22
N LEU A 105 31.94 42.23 29.53
CA LEU A 105 30.59 42.11 30.01
C LEU A 105 29.67 41.46 28.94
N GLN A 106 29.87 41.88 27.68
CA GLN A 106 29.15 41.31 26.55
C GLN A 106 29.45 39.80 26.41
N ARG A 107 30.71 39.40 26.49
CA ARG A 107 31.11 37.98 26.41
C ARG A 107 30.52 37.14 27.55
N LYS A 108 30.62 37.65 28.82
CA LYS A 108 30.03 36.94 29.96
C LYS A 108 28.51 36.82 29.86
N LEU A 109 27.85 37.86 29.38
CA LEU A 109 26.41 37.81 29.16
C LEU A 109 26.03 36.81 28.08
N GLN A 110 26.76 36.79 26.95
CA GLN A 110 26.54 35.83 25.87
C GLN A 110 26.67 34.39 26.37
N GLU A 111 27.72 34.06 27.12
CA GLU A 111 27.90 32.75 27.72
C GLU A 111 26.73 32.35 28.61
N LYS A 112 26.25 33.27 29.44
CA LYS A 112 25.11 33.04 30.32
C LYS A 112 23.77 32.89 29.58
N VAL A 113 23.55 33.71 28.56
CA VAL A 113 22.33 33.62 27.71
C VAL A 113 22.30 32.33 26.91
N VAL A 114 23.45 31.89 26.39
CA VAL A 114 23.54 30.60 25.69
C VAL A 114 23.23 29.44 26.65
N ALA A 115 23.83 29.44 27.84
CA ALA A 115 23.59 28.41 28.86
C ALA A 115 22.10 28.38 29.26
N LEU A 116 21.51 29.55 29.55
CA LEU A 116 20.09 29.64 29.92
C LEU A 116 19.17 29.20 28.77
N SER A 117 19.50 29.57 27.53
CA SER A 117 18.75 29.12 26.34
C SER A 117 18.79 27.60 26.18
N SER A 118 19.93 26.98 26.49
CA SER A 118 20.06 25.52 26.51
C SER A 118 19.18 24.87 27.58
N GLU A 119 19.24 25.38 28.81
CA GLU A 119 18.43 24.89 29.93
C GLU A 119 16.93 25.02 29.65
N ILE A 120 16.49 26.16 29.09
CA ILE A 120 15.08 26.36 28.70
C ILE A 120 14.68 25.41 27.59
N SER A 121 15.55 25.20 26.60
CA SER A 121 15.28 24.27 25.50
C SER A 121 15.15 22.84 25.98
N GLU A 122 16.04 22.40 26.88
CA GLU A 122 15.99 21.08 27.50
C GLU A 122 14.76 20.88 28.38
N ALA A 123 14.39 21.89 29.16
CA ALA A 123 13.18 21.87 29.98
C ALA A 123 11.93 21.77 29.12
N ASN A 124 11.84 22.56 28.03
CA ASN A 124 10.73 22.48 27.09
C ASN A 124 10.67 21.12 26.39
N ALA A 125 11.81 20.55 26.02
CA ALA A 125 11.89 19.24 25.41
C ALA A 125 11.39 18.15 26.37
N SER A 126 11.76 18.21 27.66
CA SER A 126 11.31 17.22 28.65
C SER A 126 9.80 17.27 28.87
N VAL A 127 9.21 18.47 28.97
CA VAL A 127 7.74 18.64 29.10
C VAL A 127 7.02 18.08 27.87
N ARG A 128 7.57 18.29 26.68
CA ARG A 128 6.98 17.76 25.44
C ARG A 128 7.14 16.25 25.27
N GLN A 129 8.22 15.67 25.80
CA GLN A 129 8.41 14.22 25.83
C GLN A 129 7.39 13.49 26.71
N GLU A 130 6.79 14.18 27.68
CA GLU A 130 5.71 13.65 28.52
C GLU A 130 4.35 13.60 27.79
N LEU A 131 4.22 14.28 26.63
CA LEU A 131 3.01 14.21 25.81
C LEU A 131 2.98 12.87 25.06
N ASP A 132 2.11 11.98 25.52
CA ASP A 132 1.83 10.73 24.83
C ASP A 132 1.04 11.01 23.53
N GLY A 133 1.61 10.62 22.40
CA GLY A 133 0.95 10.77 21.10
C GLY A 133 -0.38 10.02 21.02
N GLU A 134 -0.52 8.92 21.76
CA GLU A 134 -1.78 8.17 21.84
C GLU A 134 -2.82 8.94 22.69
N ALA A 135 -2.41 9.56 23.80
CA ALA A 135 -3.29 10.41 24.61
C ALA A 135 -3.77 11.62 23.80
N VAL A 136 -2.88 12.26 23.04
CA VAL A 136 -3.25 13.36 22.12
C VAL A 136 -4.23 12.88 21.06
N TRP A 137 -4.00 11.70 20.50
CA TRP A 137 -4.90 11.09 19.54
C TRP A 137 -6.29 10.86 20.13
N GLN A 138 -6.36 10.24 21.30
CA GLN A 138 -7.63 9.89 21.94
C GLN A 138 -8.40 11.14 22.43
N GLU A 139 -7.69 12.13 22.98
CA GLU A 139 -8.31 13.27 23.60
C GLU A 139 -8.72 14.37 22.60
N TYR A 140 -7.88 14.64 21.60
CA TYR A 140 -8.09 15.78 20.69
C TYR A 140 -8.53 15.39 19.29
N LEU A 141 -8.07 14.25 18.79
CA LEU A 141 -8.39 13.76 17.45
C LEU A 141 -9.42 12.65 17.47
N GLY A 142 -9.64 12.02 18.63
CA GLY A 142 -10.67 11.00 18.85
C GLY A 142 -12.10 11.53 18.84
N LEU A 143 -12.33 12.76 18.39
CA LEU A 143 -13.68 13.30 18.23
C LEU A 143 -14.51 12.43 17.32
N HIS A 144 -15.73 12.13 17.75
CA HIS A 144 -16.65 11.20 17.09
C HIS A 144 -16.74 11.36 15.55
N PRO A 145 -16.84 12.58 14.94
CA PRO A 145 -16.90 12.73 13.50
C PRO A 145 -15.63 12.25 12.78
N PHE A 146 -14.46 12.44 13.38
CA PHE A 146 -13.19 12.03 12.81
C PHE A 146 -13.01 10.51 12.85
N HIS A 147 -13.33 9.88 14.00
CA HIS A 147 -13.35 8.43 14.14
C HIS A 147 -14.33 7.79 13.16
N MET A 148 -15.52 8.36 13.03
CA MET A 148 -16.51 7.86 12.07
C MET A 148 -16.00 7.97 10.62
N GLY A 149 -15.29 9.06 10.30
CA GLY A 149 -14.64 9.21 9.00
C GLY A 149 -13.58 8.13 8.74
N LEU A 150 -12.73 7.86 9.73
CA LEU A 150 -11.70 6.82 9.63
C LEU A 150 -12.29 5.40 9.53
N HIS A 151 -13.31 5.09 10.31
CA HIS A 151 -14.01 3.81 10.16
C HIS A 151 -14.71 3.69 8.81
N GLY A 152 -15.21 4.79 8.26
CA GLY A 152 -15.74 4.86 6.90
C GLY A 152 -14.72 4.52 5.82
N THR A 153 -13.42 4.74 6.07
CA THR A 153 -12.36 4.41 5.10
C THR A 153 -12.29 2.92 4.80
N MET A 154 -12.59 2.04 5.75
CA MET A 154 -12.57 0.59 5.51
C MET A 154 -13.58 0.15 4.46
N ARG A 155 -14.74 0.80 4.38
CA ARG A 155 -15.71 0.57 3.29
C ARG A 155 -15.10 0.95 1.94
N LEU A 156 -14.43 2.09 1.87
CA LEU A 156 -13.77 2.55 0.63
C LEU A 156 -12.63 1.61 0.23
N VAL A 157 -11.84 1.14 1.19
CA VAL A 157 -10.75 0.18 0.95
C VAL A 157 -11.31 -1.15 0.42
N TYR A 158 -12.39 -1.67 1.01
CA TYR A 158 -13.06 -2.88 0.53
C TYR A 158 -13.52 -2.72 -0.92
N LEU A 159 -14.17 -1.58 -1.22
CA LEU A 159 -14.63 -1.25 -2.57
C LEU A 159 -13.47 -1.13 -3.57
N ALA A 160 -12.36 -0.51 -3.16
CA ALA A 160 -11.17 -0.35 -3.99
C ALA A 160 -10.50 -1.70 -4.29
N VAL A 161 -10.35 -2.56 -3.27
CA VAL A 161 -9.74 -3.91 -3.43
C VAL A 161 -10.57 -4.77 -4.38
N TYR A 162 -11.90 -4.81 -4.19
CA TYR A 162 -12.75 -5.58 -5.09
C TYR A 162 -12.84 -4.95 -6.48
N GLY A 163 -12.95 -3.63 -6.57
CA GLY A 163 -13.01 -2.90 -7.83
C GLY A 163 -11.78 -3.09 -8.70
N ALA A 164 -10.59 -3.06 -8.10
CA ALA A 164 -9.33 -3.34 -8.78
C ALA A 164 -9.31 -4.77 -9.36
N TYR A 165 -9.77 -5.76 -8.58
CA TYR A 165 -9.90 -7.14 -9.04
C TYR A 165 -10.89 -7.27 -10.20
N GLU A 166 -12.09 -6.68 -10.08
CA GLU A 166 -13.10 -6.70 -11.13
C GLU A 166 -12.57 -6.07 -12.43
N ASN A 167 -11.87 -4.94 -12.31
CA ASN A 167 -11.25 -4.27 -13.45
C ASN A 167 -10.16 -5.15 -14.09
N PHE A 168 -9.32 -5.79 -13.27
CA PHE A 168 -8.31 -6.73 -13.74
C PHE A 168 -8.93 -7.88 -14.53
N VAL A 169 -10.00 -8.51 -14.02
CA VAL A 169 -10.71 -9.60 -14.70
C VAL A 169 -11.28 -9.12 -16.04
N VAL A 170 -11.98 -7.99 -16.05
CA VAL A 170 -12.59 -7.43 -17.26
C VAL A 170 -11.55 -7.10 -18.33
N ARG A 171 -10.44 -6.48 -17.95
CA ARG A 171 -9.35 -6.14 -18.88
C ARG A 171 -8.67 -7.40 -19.42
N SER A 172 -8.42 -8.39 -18.56
CA SER A 172 -7.86 -9.67 -18.99
C SER A 172 -8.76 -10.36 -20.02
N LEU A 173 -10.06 -10.39 -19.79
CA LEU A 173 -11.01 -10.94 -20.76
C LEU A 173 -11.05 -10.15 -22.05
N SER A 174 -11.00 -8.81 -21.97
CA SER A 174 -10.94 -7.95 -23.16
C SER A 174 -9.71 -8.28 -24.02
N ILE A 175 -8.54 -8.46 -23.39
CA ILE A 175 -7.29 -8.81 -24.07
C ILE A 175 -7.41 -10.19 -24.70
N ALA A 176 -7.92 -11.19 -23.97
CA ALA A 176 -8.10 -12.55 -24.49
C ALA A 176 -9.06 -12.61 -25.70
N HIS A 177 -9.98 -11.67 -25.80
CA HIS A 177 -10.91 -11.51 -26.93
C HIS A 177 -10.44 -10.46 -27.96
N GLY A 178 -9.13 -10.22 -28.08
CA GLY A 178 -8.55 -9.33 -29.09
C GLY A 178 -8.92 -7.84 -28.93
N GLY A 179 -9.10 -7.38 -27.71
CA GLY A 179 -9.43 -5.98 -27.40
C GLY A 179 -10.94 -5.66 -27.43
N LYS A 180 -11.80 -6.67 -27.57
CA LYS A 180 -13.25 -6.47 -27.51
C LYS A 180 -13.65 -5.94 -26.14
N ARG A 181 -14.44 -4.86 -26.10
CA ARG A 181 -14.97 -4.31 -24.87
C ARG A 181 -15.93 -5.30 -24.20
N ILE A 182 -15.61 -5.73 -23.00
CA ILE A 182 -16.41 -6.61 -22.17
C ILE A 182 -16.81 -5.86 -20.90
N ARG A 183 -18.05 -6.07 -20.43
CA ARG A 183 -18.54 -5.51 -19.16
C ARG A 183 -19.13 -6.62 -18.31
N VAL A 184 -19.02 -6.50 -16.99
CA VAL A 184 -19.62 -7.44 -16.03
C VAL A 184 -21.14 -7.56 -16.21
N THR A 185 -21.79 -6.49 -16.67
CA THR A 185 -23.24 -6.44 -16.90
C THR A 185 -23.67 -7.06 -18.23
N ASP A 186 -22.74 -7.48 -19.09
CA ASP A 186 -23.08 -8.09 -20.37
C ASP A 186 -23.72 -9.46 -20.13
N ARG A 187 -24.81 -9.76 -20.86
CA ARG A 187 -25.53 -11.04 -20.76
C ARG A 187 -24.60 -12.22 -21.01
N ASP A 188 -23.62 -12.06 -21.88
CA ASP A 188 -22.68 -13.10 -22.28
C ASP A 188 -21.38 -13.07 -21.47
N PHE A 189 -21.28 -12.31 -20.37
CA PHE A 189 -20.06 -12.20 -19.58
C PHE A 189 -19.50 -13.56 -19.16
N ASN A 190 -20.33 -14.42 -18.56
CA ASN A 190 -19.90 -15.75 -18.12
C ASN A 190 -19.50 -16.65 -19.29
N LYS A 191 -20.13 -16.49 -20.45
CA LYS A 191 -19.75 -17.21 -21.67
C LYS A 191 -18.39 -16.72 -22.15
N ASN A 192 -18.21 -15.40 -22.31
CA ASN A 192 -16.92 -14.83 -22.71
C ASN A 192 -15.78 -15.25 -21.76
N PHE A 193 -16.04 -15.30 -20.45
CA PHE A 193 -15.07 -15.76 -19.46
C PHE A 193 -14.69 -17.23 -19.70
N ARG A 194 -15.69 -18.10 -19.87
CA ARG A 194 -15.46 -19.54 -20.10
C ARG A 194 -14.76 -19.81 -21.43
N ASP A 195 -15.12 -19.07 -22.46
CA ASP A 195 -14.50 -19.18 -23.79
C ASP A 195 -13.01 -18.76 -23.75
N ALA A 196 -12.65 -17.75 -22.93
CA ALA A 196 -11.29 -17.24 -22.80
C ALA A 196 -10.42 -18.08 -21.83
N LEU A 197 -10.96 -18.44 -20.67
CA LEU A 197 -10.18 -18.95 -19.53
C LEU A 197 -10.70 -20.28 -18.99
N GLY A 198 -11.66 -20.92 -19.67
CA GLY A 198 -12.17 -22.24 -19.33
C GLY A 198 -12.72 -22.30 -17.91
N ASP A 199 -12.33 -23.35 -17.18
CA ASP A 199 -12.80 -23.64 -15.82
C ASP A 199 -12.31 -22.66 -14.76
N LEU A 200 -11.40 -21.76 -15.07
CA LEU A 200 -10.96 -20.70 -14.15
C LEU A 200 -12.14 -19.81 -13.72
N ILE A 201 -13.20 -19.72 -14.53
CA ILE A 201 -14.42 -19.01 -14.15
C ILE A 201 -14.97 -19.47 -12.81
N ASN A 202 -14.94 -20.78 -12.53
CA ASN A 202 -15.49 -21.36 -11.30
C ASN A 202 -14.72 -20.90 -10.05
N LYS A 203 -13.41 -20.62 -10.20
CA LYS A 203 -12.54 -20.16 -9.11
C LYS A 203 -12.43 -18.65 -9.02
N ALA A 204 -12.46 -17.97 -10.17
CA ALA A 204 -12.13 -16.55 -10.27
C ALA A 204 -13.37 -15.65 -10.33
N TRP A 205 -14.57 -16.21 -10.54
CA TRP A 205 -15.77 -15.40 -10.67
C TRP A 205 -17.01 -15.99 -10.00
N LEU A 206 -17.21 -17.31 -10.09
CA LEU A 206 -18.40 -18.00 -9.59
C LEU A 206 -18.16 -18.60 -8.20
N ALA A 207 -16.94 -18.61 -7.66
CA ALA A 207 -16.68 -19.05 -6.29
C ALA A 207 -17.55 -18.28 -5.29
N GLU A 208 -18.05 -18.96 -4.26
CA GLU A 208 -19.01 -18.40 -3.31
C GLU A 208 -18.49 -17.12 -2.63
N ASP A 209 -17.24 -17.12 -2.18
CA ASP A 209 -16.60 -15.99 -1.53
C ASP A 209 -16.47 -14.76 -2.45
N ILE A 210 -16.16 -14.97 -3.73
CA ILE A 210 -16.10 -13.90 -4.74
C ILE A 210 -17.52 -13.41 -5.10
N HIS A 211 -18.47 -14.33 -5.20
CA HIS A 211 -19.86 -13.97 -5.43
C HIS A 211 -20.42 -13.11 -4.28
N VAL A 212 -20.20 -13.54 -3.04
CA VAL A 212 -20.62 -12.78 -1.85
C VAL A 212 -19.91 -11.42 -1.78
N ALA A 213 -18.61 -11.36 -2.07
CA ALA A 213 -17.87 -10.10 -2.13
C ALA A 213 -18.48 -9.10 -3.15
N ARG A 214 -18.93 -9.60 -4.31
CA ARG A 214 -19.64 -8.80 -5.31
C ARG A 214 -20.98 -8.26 -4.80
N LEU A 215 -21.76 -9.08 -4.10
CA LEU A 215 -23.02 -8.66 -3.48
C LEU A 215 -22.78 -7.63 -2.37
N VAL A 216 -21.74 -7.83 -1.54
CA VAL A 216 -21.32 -6.85 -0.52
C VAL A 216 -20.96 -5.53 -1.16
N ARG A 217 -20.11 -5.54 -2.22
CA ARG A 217 -19.78 -4.32 -2.97
C ARG A 217 -21.04 -3.62 -3.50
N HIS A 218 -21.95 -4.37 -4.08
CA HIS A 218 -23.21 -3.82 -4.59
C HIS A 218 -24.01 -3.14 -3.47
N SER A 219 -24.14 -3.80 -2.33
CA SER A 219 -24.81 -3.22 -1.16
C SER A 219 -24.14 -1.95 -0.67
N LEU A 220 -22.81 -1.95 -0.53
CA LEU A 220 -22.05 -0.79 -0.05
C LEU A 220 -22.21 0.43 -0.99
N ILE A 221 -22.30 0.22 -2.30
CA ILE A 221 -22.44 1.30 -3.29
C ILE A 221 -23.89 1.77 -3.43
N HIS A 222 -24.83 0.85 -3.56
CA HIS A 222 -26.19 1.16 -4.03
C HIS A 222 -27.24 1.13 -2.91
N ALA A 223 -27.01 0.37 -1.84
CA ALA A 223 -27.94 0.25 -0.72
C ALA A 223 -27.42 0.92 0.57
N GLY A 224 -26.38 1.76 0.47
CA GLY A 224 -25.80 2.43 1.65
C GLY A 224 -25.21 1.47 2.68
N GLY A 225 -24.86 0.24 2.24
CA GLY A 225 -24.36 -0.84 3.11
C GLY A 225 -25.44 -1.62 3.83
N ARG A 226 -26.71 -1.50 3.44
CA ARG A 226 -27.79 -2.34 3.99
C ARG A 226 -27.73 -3.74 3.42
N VAL A 227 -28.06 -4.73 4.24
CA VAL A 227 -28.17 -6.13 3.80
C VAL A 227 -29.33 -6.25 2.82
N THR A 228 -29.03 -6.58 1.56
CA THR A 228 -30.03 -6.82 0.51
C THR A 228 -30.59 -8.23 0.59
N ASP A 229 -31.72 -8.49 -0.07
CA ASP A 229 -32.33 -9.82 -0.07
C ASP A 229 -31.40 -10.89 -0.66
N ASP A 230 -30.61 -10.53 -1.68
CA ASP A 230 -29.61 -11.44 -2.26
C ASP A 230 -28.51 -11.82 -1.25
N LEU A 231 -28.14 -10.91 -0.34
CA LEU A 231 -27.16 -11.18 0.71
C LEU A 231 -27.74 -11.99 1.87
N ARG A 232 -29.04 -11.89 2.16
CA ARG A 232 -29.69 -12.61 3.28
C ARG A 232 -29.58 -14.13 3.15
N GLY A 233 -29.47 -14.63 1.92
CA GLY A 233 -29.27 -16.06 1.63
C GLY A 233 -27.82 -16.54 1.67
N CYS A 234 -26.87 -15.64 1.86
CA CYS A 234 -25.44 -15.92 1.79
C CYS A 234 -24.79 -15.91 3.19
N ARG A 235 -23.65 -16.62 3.33
CA ARG A 235 -22.77 -16.47 4.49
C ARG A 235 -21.96 -15.19 4.35
N ILE A 236 -22.44 -14.11 4.94
CA ILE A 236 -21.79 -12.80 4.87
C ILE A 236 -20.52 -12.81 5.74
N PRO A 237 -19.31 -12.53 5.18
CA PRO A 237 -18.06 -12.52 5.92
C PRO A 237 -17.81 -11.19 6.66
N LEU A 238 -18.84 -10.39 6.88
CA LEU A 238 -18.80 -9.08 7.55
C LEU A 238 -19.65 -9.11 8.81
N VAL A 239 -19.37 -8.18 9.72
CA VAL A 239 -20.25 -7.96 10.87
C VAL A 239 -21.50 -7.21 10.42
N VAL A 240 -22.66 -7.78 10.72
CA VAL A 240 -23.97 -7.15 10.47
C VAL A 240 -24.54 -6.63 11.77
N HIS A 241 -24.87 -5.35 11.79
CA HIS A 241 -25.54 -4.71 12.92
C HIS A 241 -26.70 -3.86 12.40
N GLU A 242 -27.91 -4.11 12.88
CA GLU A 242 -29.14 -3.41 12.45
C GLU A 242 -29.32 -3.36 10.91
N ASP A 243 -29.12 -4.50 10.25
CA ASP A 243 -29.13 -4.64 8.78
C ASP A 243 -28.03 -3.82 8.06
N LEU A 244 -27.05 -3.28 8.76
CA LEU A 244 -25.90 -2.57 8.17
C LEU A 244 -24.64 -3.44 8.17
N LEU A 245 -23.95 -3.42 7.05
CA LEU A 245 -22.64 -4.06 6.87
C LEU A 245 -21.55 -3.19 7.50
N ASN A 246 -20.85 -3.72 8.48
CA ASN A 246 -19.68 -3.09 9.08
C ASN A 246 -18.40 -3.74 8.53
N VAL A 247 -17.56 -2.92 7.93
CA VAL A 247 -16.29 -3.35 7.35
C VAL A 247 -15.16 -3.00 8.30
N PHE A 248 -14.40 -4.00 8.72
CA PHE A 248 -13.21 -3.87 9.56
C PHE A 248 -11.95 -4.29 8.77
N PRO A 249 -10.73 -3.97 9.26
CA PRO A 249 -9.49 -4.32 8.57
C PRO A 249 -9.34 -5.81 8.23
N GLU A 250 -9.76 -6.71 9.14
CA GLU A 250 -9.74 -8.15 8.92
C GLU A 250 -10.62 -8.60 7.75
N HIS A 251 -11.73 -7.92 7.51
CA HIS A 251 -12.62 -8.23 6.38
C HIS A 251 -11.97 -7.87 5.05
N VAL A 252 -11.20 -6.79 5.01
CA VAL A 252 -10.44 -6.39 3.83
C VAL A 252 -9.30 -7.37 3.56
N SER A 253 -8.58 -7.80 4.62
CA SER A 253 -7.55 -8.84 4.52
C SER A 253 -8.10 -10.15 4.00
N ASN A 254 -9.25 -10.58 4.50
CA ASN A 254 -9.92 -11.80 4.05
C ASN A 254 -10.34 -11.69 2.57
N LEU A 255 -10.91 -10.55 2.17
CA LEU A 255 -11.23 -10.28 0.77
C LEU A 255 -9.99 -10.38 -0.12
N TYR A 256 -8.92 -9.69 0.23
CA TYR A 256 -7.67 -9.75 -0.51
C TYR A 256 -7.15 -11.18 -0.65
N ASN A 257 -7.14 -11.96 0.45
CA ASN A 257 -6.70 -13.35 0.43
C ASN A 257 -7.56 -14.23 -0.48
N ALA A 258 -8.86 -13.99 -0.55
CA ALA A 258 -9.76 -14.68 -1.46
C ALA A 258 -9.50 -14.33 -2.94
N LEU A 259 -9.12 -13.08 -3.22
CA LEU A 259 -8.94 -12.57 -4.59
C LEU A 259 -7.55 -12.81 -5.16
N LYS A 260 -6.48 -12.88 -4.34
CA LYS A 260 -5.11 -13.00 -4.82
C LYS A 260 -4.83 -14.32 -5.55
N VAL A 261 -5.38 -15.42 -5.07
CA VAL A 261 -5.16 -16.75 -5.66
C VAL A 261 -5.76 -16.83 -7.06
N PRO A 262 -7.05 -16.48 -7.28
CA PRO A 262 -7.61 -16.46 -8.62
C PRO A 262 -6.97 -15.39 -9.53
N ALA A 263 -6.52 -14.24 -9.00
CA ALA A 263 -5.78 -13.27 -9.80
C ALA A 263 -4.49 -13.87 -10.37
N LEU A 264 -3.67 -14.53 -9.53
CA LEU A 264 -2.46 -15.22 -9.97
C LEU A 264 -2.77 -16.35 -10.97
N ALA A 265 -3.89 -17.05 -10.78
CA ALA A 265 -4.30 -18.09 -11.71
C ALA A 265 -4.63 -17.53 -13.11
N ILE A 266 -5.31 -16.38 -13.17
CA ILE A 266 -5.59 -15.68 -14.44
C ILE A 266 -4.28 -15.19 -15.07
N MET A 267 -3.36 -14.59 -14.29
CA MET A 267 -2.06 -14.12 -14.81
C MET A 267 -1.24 -15.22 -15.45
N ARG A 268 -1.35 -16.45 -14.95
CA ARG A 268 -0.62 -17.64 -15.42
C ARG A 268 -1.35 -18.42 -16.50
N ALA A 269 -2.54 -17.97 -16.91
CA ALA A 269 -3.34 -18.70 -17.90
C ALA A 269 -2.70 -18.68 -19.30
N GLU A 270 -2.87 -19.78 -20.06
CA GLU A 270 -2.28 -19.95 -21.38
C GLU A 270 -2.49 -18.83 -22.40
N PRO A 271 -3.70 -18.23 -22.51
CA PRO A 271 -3.94 -17.19 -23.52
C PRO A 271 -3.02 -15.97 -23.39
N PHE A 272 -2.34 -15.82 -22.24
CA PHE A 272 -1.49 -14.65 -21.95
C PHE A 272 0.01 -14.98 -21.99
N ARG A 273 0.39 -16.25 -22.14
CA ARG A 273 1.79 -16.65 -22.21
C ARG A 273 2.40 -16.24 -23.55
N ASN A 274 3.62 -15.73 -23.50
CA ASN A 274 4.42 -15.54 -24.71
C ASN A 274 4.86 -16.88 -25.26
N GLU A 275 4.58 -17.15 -26.52
CA GLU A 275 5.08 -18.35 -27.25
C GLU A 275 6.62 -18.39 -27.34
N ALA A 276 7.31 -17.30 -26.96
CA ALA A 276 8.77 -17.18 -27.04
C ALA A 276 9.55 -17.84 -25.88
N SER A 277 8.87 -18.38 -24.86
CA SER A 277 9.53 -18.97 -23.69
C SER A 277 9.62 -20.51 -23.68
N GLU A 278 9.42 -21.19 -24.80
CA GLU A 278 9.88 -22.57 -24.90
C GLU A 278 11.41 -22.58 -24.98
N PRO A 279 12.11 -23.26 -24.05
CA PRO A 279 13.54 -23.39 -24.16
C PRO A 279 13.88 -24.14 -25.46
N SER A 280 14.72 -23.50 -26.27
CA SER A 280 15.25 -23.99 -27.54
C SER A 280 16.17 -25.22 -27.39
N ASP A 281 15.89 -26.14 -26.49
CA ASP A 281 16.71 -27.32 -26.20
C ASP A 281 16.40 -28.56 -27.06
N ALA A 282 15.52 -28.42 -28.06
CA ALA A 282 15.15 -29.58 -28.93
C ALA A 282 15.74 -29.53 -30.34
N ARG A 283 16.67 -28.65 -30.69
CA ARG A 283 17.23 -28.53 -32.05
C ARG A 283 18.71 -28.86 -32.22
N GLU A 284 19.40 -29.40 -31.24
CA GLU A 284 20.83 -29.76 -31.40
C GLU A 284 21.13 -31.28 -31.43
N THR A 285 20.26 -32.12 -31.92
CA THR A 285 20.55 -33.55 -32.06
C THR A 285 20.35 -34.14 -33.48
N SER A 286 20.44 -33.33 -34.53
CA SER A 286 20.30 -33.88 -35.90
C SER A 286 21.38 -33.46 -36.92
N ALA A 287 22.51 -32.89 -36.48
CA ALA A 287 23.56 -32.45 -37.41
C ALA A 287 24.95 -33.04 -37.12
N SER A 288 25.04 -34.33 -36.76
CA SER A 288 26.37 -34.98 -36.60
C SER A 288 26.43 -36.41 -37.13
N SER A 289 26.05 -36.62 -38.37
CA SER A 289 26.26 -37.94 -39.04
C SER A 289 26.42 -37.88 -40.57
N VAL A 290 27.11 -36.87 -41.11
CA VAL A 290 27.63 -36.98 -42.50
C VAL A 290 28.92 -36.18 -42.57
N LEU A 291 30.06 -36.81 -42.35
CA LEU A 291 31.37 -36.50 -42.95
C LEU A 291 32.43 -37.47 -42.43
N LYS A 292 32.40 -38.68 -43.00
CA LYS A 292 33.55 -39.59 -43.09
C LYS A 292 33.59 -40.17 -44.48
N SER A 293 34.44 -39.62 -45.29
CA SER A 293 35.22 -40.40 -46.27
C SER A 293 36.04 -39.47 -47.18
N GLU A 294 37.26 -39.90 -47.35
CA GLU A 294 38.24 -39.51 -48.39
C GLU A 294 39.29 -38.46 -47.97
N SER A 295 40.40 -39.07 -47.52
CA SER A 295 41.72 -38.51 -47.69
C SER A 295 42.68 -39.68 -48.18
N THR A 296 43.06 -39.63 -49.37
CA THR A 296 44.18 -40.48 -49.92
C THR A 296 45.44 -39.59 -50.07
N PRO A 297 46.62 -40.06 -49.72
CA PRO A 297 47.84 -39.24 -49.75
C PRO A 297 48.58 -39.39 -51.13
N ARG A 298 49.27 -38.31 -51.51
CA ARG A 298 50.37 -38.38 -52.49
C ARG A 298 51.54 -37.50 -52.03
N SER A 299 52.62 -38.18 -51.70
CA SER A 299 54.02 -37.69 -51.84
C SER A 299 54.52 -37.83 -53.27
N PRO A 300 55.60 -37.28 -53.66
CA PRO A 300 56.90 -37.08 -53.00
C PRO A 300 57.21 -35.64 -52.70
#